data_8374b93142cca1ec2eb6027624902d11
#
_entry.id   8374b93142cca1ec2eb6027624902d11
#
_cell.length_a   1.000
_cell.length_b   1.000
_cell.length_c   1.000
_cell.angle_alpha   90.00
_cell.angle_beta   90.00
_cell.angle_gamma   90.00
#
_symmetry.space_group_name_H-M   'P 1'
#
loop_
_entity.id
_entity.type
_entity.pdbx_description
1 polymer ?
#
loop_
_entity_poly.entity_id
_entity_poly.type
_entity_poly.pdbx_seq_one_letter_code
_entity_poly.pdbx_strand_id
1 'polypeptide(L)'
;MVNVGILGATGMVGQRFIQLLDNHPDFEITALAASSRSAGKRYEDATTWYLDNEMPDSVKDIIVKETDADAMDNDVDIVFSSLPTE
;
A
#
# COMPACT_ATOMS: atom_id res chain seq x y z
N MET A 1 -0.62 16.37 -7.54
CA MET A 1 -0.14 14.98 -7.32
C MET A 1 -1.35 14.08 -7.13
N VAL A 2 -1.38 12.97 -7.78
CA VAL A 2 -2.49 12.01 -7.65
C VAL A 2 -2.22 11.12 -6.43
N ASN A 3 -3.17 11.03 -5.53
CA ASN A 3 -3.04 10.18 -4.35
C ASN A 3 -3.46 8.76 -4.68
N VAL A 4 -2.63 7.80 -4.30
CA VAL A 4 -2.80 6.40 -4.65
C VAL A 4 -2.96 5.55 -3.41
N GLY A 5 -3.93 4.63 -3.45
CA GLY A 5 -4.09 3.61 -2.45
C GLY A 5 -3.77 2.24 -3.03
N ILE A 6 -3.27 1.33 -2.20
CA ILE A 6 -2.92 -0.02 -2.63
C ILE A 6 -3.63 -1.02 -1.74
N LEU A 7 -4.46 -1.88 -2.36
CA LEU A 7 -5.10 -2.98 -1.67
C LEU A 7 -4.22 -4.22 -1.76
N GLY A 8 -4.09 -4.95 -0.69
CA GLY A 8 -3.20 -6.09 -0.63
C GLY A 8 -1.74 -5.68 -0.52
N ALA A 9 -1.49 -4.57 0.16
CA ALA A 9 -0.18 -3.94 0.19
C ALA A 9 0.93 -4.78 0.82
N THR A 10 0.58 -5.75 1.67
CA THR A 10 1.58 -6.60 2.32
C THR A 10 2.03 -7.77 1.46
N GLY A 11 1.32 -8.06 0.38
CA GLY A 11 1.70 -9.14 -0.52
C GLY A 11 2.79 -8.70 -1.49
N MET A 12 3.37 -9.68 -2.21
CA MET A 12 4.47 -9.40 -3.12
C MET A 12 4.06 -8.49 -4.26
N VAL A 13 2.86 -8.67 -4.81
CA VAL A 13 2.38 -7.82 -5.91
C VAL A 13 2.13 -6.40 -5.42
N GLY A 14 1.57 -6.25 -4.22
CA GLY A 14 1.37 -4.94 -3.62
C GLY A 14 2.69 -4.22 -3.39
N GLN A 15 3.70 -4.95 -2.92
CA GLN A 15 5.03 -4.38 -2.74
C GLN A 15 5.63 -3.92 -4.07
N ARG A 16 5.38 -4.66 -5.14
CA ARG A 16 5.86 -4.28 -6.46
C ARG A 16 5.20 -2.98 -6.93
N PHE A 17 3.92 -2.80 -6.68
CA PHE A 17 3.27 -1.53 -6.97
C PHE A 17 3.92 -0.38 -6.21
N ILE A 18 4.22 -0.61 -4.94
CA ILE A 18 4.89 0.41 -4.12
C ILE A 18 6.25 0.76 -4.72
N GLN A 19 7.02 -0.24 -5.11
CA GLN A 19 8.33 -0.03 -5.70
C GLN A 19 8.23 0.81 -6.98
N LEU A 20 7.26 0.49 -7.83
CA LEU A 20 7.10 1.18 -9.11
C LEU A 20 6.61 2.61 -8.94
N LEU A 21 5.84 2.87 -7.89
CA LEU A 21 5.25 4.19 -7.67
C LEU A 21 6.08 5.07 -6.75
N ASP A 22 7.09 4.52 -6.09
CA ASP A 22 7.94 5.30 -5.21
C ASP A 22 8.68 6.34 -6.03
N ASN A 23 8.68 7.58 -5.55
CA ASN A 23 9.29 8.71 -6.24
C ASN A 23 8.72 9.00 -7.63
N HIS A 24 7.53 8.50 -7.90
CA HIS A 24 6.89 8.81 -9.17
C HIS A 24 6.50 10.29 -9.19
N PRO A 25 6.79 11.02 -10.26
CA PRO A 25 6.54 12.47 -10.28
C PRO A 25 5.07 12.85 -10.22
N ASP A 26 4.18 11.96 -10.63
CA ASP A 26 2.75 12.28 -10.71
C ASP A 26 1.90 11.56 -9.66
N PHE A 27 2.44 10.58 -8.97
CA PHE A 27 1.68 9.77 -8.00
C PHE A 27 2.35 9.75 -6.64
N GLU A 28 1.52 9.79 -5.62
CA GLU A 28 1.98 9.65 -4.23
C GLU A 28 1.17 8.58 -3.54
N ILE A 29 1.85 7.60 -2.92
CA ILE A 29 1.16 6.56 -2.17
C ILE A 29 0.75 7.15 -0.83
N THR A 30 -0.56 7.23 -0.57
CA THR A 30 -1.07 7.83 0.65
C THR A 30 -1.87 6.88 1.51
N ALA A 31 -2.24 5.70 0.99
CA ALA A 31 -3.01 4.74 1.74
C ALA A 31 -2.61 3.31 1.36
N LEU A 32 -2.53 2.46 2.37
CA LEU A 32 -2.23 1.04 2.19
C LEU A 32 -3.27 0.24 2.96
N ALA A 33 -3.76 -0.83 2.35
CA ALA A 33 -4.72 -1.71 3.00
C ALA A 33 -4.30 -3.16 2.83
N ALA A 34 -4.63 -3.97 3.81
CA ALA A 34 -4.30 -5.38 3.83
C ALA A 34 -5.31 -6.12 4.70
N SER A 35 -5.04 -7.40 4.98
CA SER A 35 -5.94 -8.21 5.80
C SER A 35 -6.03 -7.64 7.22
N SER A 36 -7.06 -8.07 7.96
CA SER A 36 -7.27 -7.60 9.32
C SER A 36 -6.07 -7.90 10.23
N ARG A 37 -5.27 -8.89 9.91
CA ARG A 37 -4.06 -9.19 10.71
C ARG A 37 -3.02 -8.08 10.63
N SER A 38 -2.99 -7.36 9.53
CA SER A 38 -2.03 -6.29 9.31
C SER A 38 -2.59 -4.91 9.65
N ALA A 39 -3.90 -4.80 9.71
CA ALA A 39 -4.56 -3.51 9.91
C ALA A 39 -4.20 -2.92 11.28
N GLY A 40 -4.01 -1.61 11.31
CA GLY A 40 -3.67 -0.90 12.54
C GLY A 40 -2.18 -0.83 12.84
N LYS A 41 -1.35 -1.49 12.05
CA LYS A 41 0.11 -1.47 12.22
C LYS A 41 0.74 -0.55 11.20
N ARG A 42 1.93 -0.03 11.53
CA ARG A 42 2.71 0.68 10.52
C ARG A 42 3.14 -0.33 9.46
N TYR A 43 3.26 0.13 8.22
CA TYR A 43 3.55 -0.79 7.13
C TYR A 43 4.82 -1.60 7.36
N GLU A 44 5.87 -0.97 7.88
CA GLU A 44 7.11 -1.68 8.13
C GLU A 44 6.97 -2.79 9.18
N ASP A 45 5.99 -2.65 10.08
CA ASP A 45 5.71 -3.67 11.10
C ASP A 45 4.72 -4.72 10.62
N ALA A 46 3.94 -4.40 9.60
CA ALA A 46 2.87 -5.26 9.13
C ALA A 46 3.36 -6.32 8.14
N THR A 47 4.50 -6.11 7.51
CA THR A 47 4.97 -6.99 6.45
C THR A 47 6.49 -7.09 6.46
N THR A 48 6.98 -8.15 5.81
CA THR A 48 8.40 -8.28 5.48
C THR A 48 8.58 -7.83 4.04
N TRP A 49 9.55 -6.96 3.80
CA TRP A 49 9.82 -6.49 2.46
C TRP A 49 10.59 -7.55 1.69
N TYR A 50 10.00 -8.06 0.61
CA TYR A 50 10.56 -9.20 -0.14
C TYR A 50 11.39 -8.80 -1.35
N LEU A 51 11.33 -7.54 -1.76
CA LEU A 51 12.01 -7.09 -2.96
C LEU A 51 13.47 -6.77 -2.70
N ASP A 52 14.27 -6.71 -3.75
CA ASP A 52 15.71 -6.52 -3.64
C ASP A 52 16.12 -5.16 -3.08
N ASN A 53 15.34 -4.14 -3.36
CA ASN A 53 15.61 -2.81 -2.84
C ASN A 53 15.05 -2.66 -1.43
N GLU A 54 15.46 -1.60 -0.75
CA GLU A 54 14.93 -1.30 0.57
C GLU A 54 13.51 -0.78 0.48
N MET A 55 12.74 -1.01 1.54
CA MET A 55 11.39 -0.46 1.64
C MET A 55 11.46 1.06 1.58
N PRO A 56 10.67 1.70 0.70
CA PRO A 56 10.68 3.17 0.61
C PRO A 56 10.28 3.83 1.92
N ASP A 57 11.00 4.87 2.30
CA ASP A 57 10.69 5.60 3.52
C ASP A 57 9.29 6.21 3.49
N SER A 58 8.82 6.55 2.30
CA SER A 58 7.50 7.19 2.16
C SER A 58 6.34 6.32 2.64
N VAL A 59 6.52 4.99 2.68
CA VAL A 59 5.45 4.09 3.07
C VAL A 59 5.64 3.46 4.45
N LYS A 60 6.84 3.55 5.03
CA LYS A 60 7.17 2.85 6.28
C LYS A 60 6.22 3.16 7.42
N ASP A 61 5.83 4.42 7.54
CA ASP A 61 5.04 4.90 8.67
C ASP A 61 3.55 4.95 8.40
N ILE A 62 3.11 4.58 7.20
CA ILE A 62 1.69 4.58 6.88
C ILE A 62 1.02 3.47 7.68
N ILE A 63 -0.06 3.83 8.38
CA ILE A 63 -0.83 2.84 9.12
C ILE A 63 -1.68 2.05 8.13
N VAL A 64 -1.51 0.73 8.14
CA VAL A 64 -2.24 -0.16 7.24
C VAL A 64 -3.70 -0.21 7.66
N LYS A 65 -4.59 -0.07 6.69
CA LYS A 65 -6.03 -0.17 6.90
C LYS A 65 -6.51 -1.56 6.53
N GLU A 66 -7.64 -1.96 7.09
CA GLU A 66 -8.26 -3.22 6.70
C GLU A 66 -8.77 -3.09 5.27
N THR A 67 -8.66 -4.16 4.48
CA THR A 67 -9.12 -4.15 3.10
C THR A 67 -10.65 -4.10 3.09
N ASP A 68 -11.17 -2.94 2.77
CA ASP A 68 -12.59 -2.64 2.78
C ASP A 68 -12.82 -1.59 1.70
N ALA A 69 -13.95 -1.69 1.01
CA ALA A 69 -14.28 -0.74 -0.05
C ALA A 69 -14.24 0.70 0.43
N ASP A 70 -14.60 0.93 1.68
CA ASP A 70 -14.67 2.29 2.24
C ASP A 70 -13.32 2.78 2.78
N ALA A 71 -12.35 1.91 2.90
CA ALA A 71 -11.09 2.26 3.57
C ALA A 71 -10.33 3.37 2.85
N MET A 72 -10.53 3.50 1.55
CA MET A 72 -9.76 4.44 0.73
C MET A 72 -10.58 5.52 0.07
N ASP A 73 -11.86 5.63 0.41
CA ASP A 73 -12.79 6.48 -0.33
C ASP A 73 -12.43 7.95 -0.34
N ASN A 74 -11.93 8.47 0.77
CA ASN A 74 -11.76 9.91 0.92
C ASN A 74 -10.33 10.38 0.71
N ASP A 75 -9.38 9.48 0.69
CA ASP A 75 -7.97 9.85 0.75
C ASP A 75 -7.23 9.63 -0.56
N VAL A 76 -7.82 8.93 -1.51
CA VAL A 76 -7.09 8.55 -2.72
C VAL A 76 -7.92 8.82 -3.96
N ASP A 77 -7.20 9.08 -5.04
CA ASP A 77 -7.80 9.31 -6.35
C ASP A 77 -7.82 8.04 -7.19
N ILE A 78 -6.84 7.16 -6.99
CA ILE A 78 -6.71 5.90 -7.73
C ILE A 78 -6.37 4.80 -6.75
N VAL A 79 -6.98 3.64 -6.93
CA VAL A 79 -6.69 2.46 -6.12
C VAL A 79 -6.16 1.35 -7.01
N PHE A 80 -5.00 0.81 -6.65
CA PHE A 80 -4.45 -0.39 -7.29
C PHE A 80 -4.73 -1.59 -6.39
N SER A 81 -5.30 -2.63 -6.98
CA SER A 81 -5.61 -3.84 -6.23
C SER A 81 -4.68 -4.96 -6.64
N SER A 82 -4.02 -5.57 -5.66
CA SER A 82 -3.21 -6.77 -5.86
C SER A 82 -3.88 -8.00 -5.25
N LEU A 83 -5.14 -7.88 -4.90
CA LEU A 83 -5.88 -8.97 -4.29
C LEU A 83 -6.13 -10.07 -5.33
N PRO A 84 -6.15 -11.34 -4.89
CA PRO A 84 -6.44 -12.42 -5.82
C PRO A 84 -7.83 -12.29 -6.41
N THR A 85 -7.96 -12.67 -7.67
CA THR A 85 -9.23 -12.68 -8.35
C THR A 85 -9.88 -14.05 -8.16
N GLU A 86 -11.10 -14.07 -7.75
CA GLU A 86 -11.84 -15.30 -7.53
C GLU A 86 -12.79 -15.57 -8.68
#